data_fdb76bf5806b33278208dda17645767f
#
_entry.id   fdb76bf5806b33278208dda17645767f
#
_cell.length_a   1.000
_cell.length_b   1.000
_cell.length_c   1.000
_cell.angle_alpha   90.00
_cell.angle_beta   90.00
_cell.angle_gamma   90.00
#
_symmetry.space_group_name_H-M   'P 1'
#
loop_
_entity.id
_entity.type
_entity.pdbx_description
1 polymer ?
#
loop_
_entity_poly.entity_id
_entity_poly.type
_entity_poly.pdbx_seq_one_letter_code
_entity_poly.pdbx_strand_id
1 'polypeptide(L)'
;TTSTDLHSRLNGRTSIDVLAQRPEMVILWAGYAFSKDYSTPRGHMYALQDIVHSLRTGAPMGVADGPQFASCWVCKSSDVPRMIEAIGVDSFYNNKWAAWGAEIVNPIGCADCHEPKNMDLHISRPSLTEAFSRQGRDITHATPQEMRSLVCAQCHSEYYFKGNIKYPTFPWDKGFTVEDLEKYYDEIGFTDYIHKLSRAPILKAQHPDYEIFKMGIHAQRGVSCADCHMPYNDEGGIKYSDHHIQNPLAVTERTCQTCHR
;
A
#
# COMPACT_ATOMS: atom_id res chain seq x y z
N THR A 1 10.16 -25.67 -8.66
CA THR A 1 9.58 -25.10 -7.43
C THR A 1 8.83 -26.21 -6.72
N THR A 2 9.19 -26.54 -5.48
CA THR A 2 8.43 -27.51 -4.68
C THR A 2 7.13 -26.88 -4.20
N SER A 3 6.12 -27.68 -3.89
CA SER A 3 4.83 -27.22 -3.33
C SER A 3 5.05 -26.36 -2.07
N THR A 4 6.00 -26.71 -1.24
CA THR A 4 6.37 -25.98 -0.03
C THR A 4 6.93 -24.58 -0.33
N ASP A 5 7.76 -24.44 -1.37
CA ASP A 5 8.33 -23.15 -1.79
C ASP A 5 7.23 -22.21 -2.34
N LEU A 6 6.32 -22.76 -3.15
CA LEU A 6 5.19 -21.98 -3.64
C LEU A 6 4.30 -21.48 -2.49
N HIS A 7 3.95 -22.35 -1.54
CA HIS A 7 3.13 -21.97 -0.40
C HIS A 7 3.78 -20.87 0.46
N SER A 8 5.10 -20.95 0.72
CA SER A 8 5.80 -19.94 1.51
C SER A 8 5.84 -18.57 0.83
N ARG A 9 5.84 -18.54 -0.50
CA ARG A 9 5.75 -17.29 -1.28
C ARG A 9 4.34 -16.68 -1.24
N LEU A 10 3.31 -17.53 -1.31
CA LEU A 10 1.91 -17.08 -1.33
C LEU A 10 1.42 -16.60 0.04
N ASN A 11 1.98 -17.11 1.14
CA ASN A 11 1.54 -16.75 2.49
C ASN A 11 2.20 -15.48 3.07
N GLY A 12 3.00 -14.76 2.28
CA GLY A 12 3.61 -13.49 2.67
C GLY A 12 4.79 -13.59 3.65
N ARG A 13 5.40 -14.78 3.83
CA ARG A 13 6.54 -14.96 4.74
C ARG A 13 7.91 -14.85 4.06
N THR A 14 7.95 -15.00 2.73
CA THR A 14 9.19 -15.04 1.96
C THR A 14 9.28 -13.83 1.03
N SER A 15 10.30 -12.99 1.23
CA SER A 15 10.67 -11.96 0.26
C SER A 15 11.42 -12.59 -0.93
N ILE A 16 11.23 -12.00 -2.11
CA ILE A 16 11.91 -12.43 -3.34
C ILE A 16 12.73 -11.26 -3.85
N ASP A 17 14.02 -11.47 -4.05
CA ASP A 17 14.87 -10.52 -4.75
C ASP A 17 14.54 -10.57 -6.25
N VAL A 18 13.75 -9.60 -6.69
CA VAL A 18 13.29 -9.52 -8.07
C VAL A 18 14.41 -9.09 -9.00
N LEU A 19 15.34 -8.24 -8.54
CA LEU A 19 16.51 -7.85 -9.35
C LEU A 19 17.43 -9.04 -9.60
N ALA A 20 17.63 -9.94 -8.63
CA ALA A 20 18.38 -11.17 -8.85
C ALA A 20 17.71 -12.09 -9.87
N GLN A 21 16.38 -12.13 -9.91
CA GLN A 21 15.63 -12.95 -10.88
C GLN A 21 15.47 -12.27 -12.25
N ARG A 22 15.49 -10.94 -12.29
CA ARG A 22 15.26 -10.10 -13.47
C ARG A 22 16.28 -8.96 -13.53
N PRO A 23 17.56 -9.27 -13.76
CA PRO A 23 18.63 -8.27 -13.73
C PRO A 23 18.46 -7.16 -14.78
N GLU A 24 17.70 -7.40 -15.84
CA GLU A 24 17.33 -6.39 -16.83
C GLU A 24 16.55 -5.19 -16.26
N MET A 25 15.92 -5.36 -15.12
CA MET A 25 15.21 -4.26 -14.44
C MET A 25 16.14 -3.13 -13.99
N VAL A 26 17.44 -3.41 -13.81
CA VAL A 26 18.45 -2.37 -13.56
C VAL A 26 18.48 -1.34 -14.69
N ILE A 27 18.33 -1.81 -15.94
CA ILE A 27 18.27 -0.95 -17.11
C ILE A 27 16.92 -0.26 -17.22
N LEU A 28 15.81 -1.00 -17.01
CA LEU A 28 14.45 -0.48 -17.09
C LEU A 28 14.21 0.67 -16.10
N TRP A 29 14.80 0.59 -14.90
CA TRP A 29 14.67 1.61 -13.87
C TRP A 29 15.91 2.49 -13.70
N ALA A 30 16.76 2.59 -14.71
CA ALA A 30 17.98 3.37 -14.62
C ALA A 30 17.71 4.85 -14.28
N GLY A 31 18.20 5.26 -13.11
CA GLY A 31 17.94 6.60 -12.55
C GLY A 31 16.94 6.65 -11.41
N TYR A 32 16.20 5.57 -11.15
CA TYR A 32 15.29 5.43 -10.03
C TYR A 32 15.85 4.51 -8.93
N ALA A 33 15.40 4.69 -7.69
CA ALA A 33 15.95 3.94 -6.55
C ALA A 33 15.81 2.43 -6.68
N PHE A 34 14.76 1.95 -7.34
CA PHE A 34 14.53 0.52 -7.60
C PHE A 34 15.59 -0.13 -8.51
N SER A 35 16.37 0.64 -9.24
CA SER A 35 17.49 0.09 -10.02
C SER A 35 18.62 -0.47 -9.14
N LYS A 36 18.61 -0.17 -7.85
CA LYS A 36 19.63 -0.62 -6.90
C LYS A 36 19.17 -1.80 -6.05
N ASP A 37 17.89 -1.83 -5.74
CA ASP A 37 17.33 -2.75 -4.77
C ASP A 37 15.83 -2.88 -5.01
N TYR A 38 15.39 -4.08 -5.40
CA TYR A 38 13.97 -4.39 -5.48
C TYR A 38 13.68 -5.81 -5.04
N SER A 39 13.04 -5.90 -3.89
CA SER A 39 12.51 -7.15 -3.37
C SER A 39 11.01 -7.04 -3.18
N THR A 40 10.28 -8.13 -3.41
CA THR A 40 8.87 -8.16 -3.07
C THR A 40 8.71 -8.06 -1.56
N PRO A 41 7.84 -7.18 -1.06
CA PRO A 41 7.60 -7.09 0.37
C PRO A 41 6.96 -8.38 0.90
N ARG A 42 7.24 -8.68 2.15
CA ARG A 42 6.53 -9.71 2.90
C ARG A 42 5.20 -9.15 3.44
N GLY A 43 4.42 -9.97 4.14
CA GLY A 43 3.17 -9.55 4.75
C GLY A 43 3.33 -8.41 5.77
N HIS A 44 2.22 -7.82 6.17
CA HIS A 44 2.12 -6.59 6.96
C HIS A 44 3.00 -6.58 8.23
N MET A 45 3.12 -7.71 8.93
CA MET A 45 3.94 -7.83 10.13
C MET A 45 5.44 -7.62 9.91
N TYR A 46 5.91 -7.71 8.66
CA TYR A 46 7.31 -7.49 8.28
C TYR A 46 7.56 -6.10 7.68
N ALA A 47 6.52 -5.27 7.55
CA ALA A 47 6.59 -4.02 6.80
C ALA A 47 7.71 -3.08 7.26
N LEU A 48 7.92 -2.96 8.58
CA LEU A 48 9.02 -2.15 9.13
C LEU A 48 10.38 -2.77 8.85
N GLN A 49 10.53 -4.06 9.11
CA GLN A 49 11.80 -4.74 8.91
C GLN A 49 12.26 -4.65 7.45
N ASP A 50 11.34 -4.87 6.53
CA ASP A 50 11.65 -4.88 5.11
C ASP A 50 12.03 -3.49 4.59
N ILE A 51 11.35 -2.43 5.05
CA ILE A 51 11.69 -1.07 4.61
C ILE A 51 13.00 -0.56 5.24
N VAL A 52 13.26 -0.90 6.49
CA VAL A 52 14.51 -0.49 7.19
C VAL A 52 15.74 -1.12 6.53
N HIS A 53 15.64 -2.36 6.11
CA HIS A 53 16.75 -3.09 5.49
C HIS A 53 16.92 -2.84 4.00
N SER A 54 16.04 -2.05 3.38
CA SER A 54 16.16 -1.70 1.97
C SER A 54 17.33 -0.72 1.71
N LEU A 55 18.12 -0.99 0.68
CA LEU A 55 19.16 -0.06 0.22
C LEU A 55 18.59 1.30 -0.21
N ARG A 56 17.33 1.33 -0.61
CA ARG A 56 16.60 2.55 -1.00
C ARG A 56 16.43 3.50 0.19
N THR A 57 16.14 2.98 1.36
CA THR A 57 16.01 3.77 2.58
C THR A 57 17.37 4.15 3.18
N GLY A 58 18.41 3.37 2.81
CA GLY A 58 19.77 3.64 3.25
C GLY A 58 20.03 3.28 4.72
N ALA A 59 19.16 2.50 5.36
CA ALA A 59 19.26 2.12 6.77
C ALA A 59 19.76 3.27 7.65
N PRO A 60 19.05 4.41 7.72
CA PRO A 60 19.58 5.67 8.27
C PRO A 60 19.93 5.56 9.74
N MET A 61 21.06 6.17 10.11
CA MET A 61 21.57 6.19 11.48
C MET A 61 21.25 7.50 12.22
N GLY A 62 20.74 8.52 11.51
CA GLY A 62 20.37 9.81 12.08
C GLY A 62 19.28 10.51 11.28
N VAL A 63 18.68 11.55 11.88
CA VAL A 63 17.50 12.26 11.31
C VAL A 63 17.78 12.90 9.95
N ALA A 64 19.02 13.21 9.63
CA ALA A 64 19.41 13.77 8.34
C ALA A 64 19.76 12.71 7.29
N ASP A 65 19.92 11.45 7.71
CA ASP A 65 20.35 10.37 6.84
C ASP A 65 19.18 9.83 6.00
N GLY A 66 19.56 9.06 4.97
CA GLY A 66 18.63 8.41 4.06
C GLY A 66 17.98 9.36 3.05
N PRO A 67 17.79 8.91 1.82
CA PRO A 67 17.21 9.71 0.74
C PRO A 67 15.70 9.88 0.86
N GLN A 68 15.04 9.07 1.67
CA GLN A 68 13.58 8.95 1.69
C GLN A 68 12.91 10.01 2.57
N PHE A 69 11.64 10.27 2.28
CA PHE A 69 10.78 11.18 3.02
C PHE A 69 9.98 10.43 4.09
N ALA A 70 9.47 11.16 5.09
CA ALA A 70 8.59 10.61 6.12
C ALA A 70 7.34 9.91 5.54
N SER A 71 6.91 10.33 4.35
CA SER A 71 5.79 9.72 3.61
C SER A 71 5.94 8.22 3.36
N CYS A 72 7.17 7.70 3.30
CA CYS A 72 7.41 6.26 3.12
C CYS A 72 6.93 5.42 4.31
N TRP A 73 6.73 6.01 5.49
CA TRP A 73 6.19 5.32 6.66
C TRP A 73 4.69 5.04 6.57
N VAL A 74 3.93 5.84 5.81
CA VAL A 74 2.46 5.89 5.83
C VAL A 74 1.81 4.52 5.60
N CYS A 75 2.38 3.71 4.72
CA CYS A 75 1.91 2.37 4.40
C CYS A 75 2.71 1.26 5.10
N LYS A 76 3.39 1.55 6.21
CA LYS A 76 4.30 0.60 6.87
C LYS A 76 4.08 0.44 8.37
N SER A 77 3.35 1.36 9.01
CA SER A 77 3.25 1.39 10.47
C SER A 77 1.92 1.89 10.98
N SER A 78 1.43 1.22 12.02
CA SER A 78 0.27 1.64 12.80
C SER A 78 0.57 2.83 13.75
N ASP A 79 1.82 3.24 13.89
CA ASP A 79 2.18 4.45 14.65
C ASP A 79 1.88 5.74 13.89
N VAL A 80 1.78 5.69 12.56
CA VAL A 80 1.60 6.88 11.73
C VAL A 80 0.33 7.69 12.07
N PRO A 81 -0.86 7.09 12.22
CA PRO A 81 -2.06 7.86 12.60
C PRO A 81 -1.87 8.60 13.93
N ARG A 82 -1.35 7.93 14.95
CA ARG A 82 -1.04 8.51 16.26
C ARG A 82 -0.10 9.70 16.15
N MET A 83 0.94 9.56 15.34
CA MET A 83 1.91 10.65 15.14
C MET A 83 1.30 11.83 14.41
N ILE A 84 0.54 11.59 13.34
CA ILE A 84 -0.15 12.65 12.61
C ILE A 84 -1.13 13.39 13.54
N GLU A 85 -1.86 12.68 14.39
CA GLU A 85 -2.76 13.28 15.38
C GLU A 85 -1.99 14.15 16.39
N ALA A 86 -0.83 13.68 16.86
CA ALA A 86 -0.05 14.37 17.90
C ALA A 86 0.68 15.62 17.40
N ILE A 87 1.22 15.61 16.17
CA ILE A 87 2.11 16.68 15.65
C ILE A 87 1.56 17.41 14.42
N GLY A 88 0.45 16.94 13.88
CA GLY A 88 -0.18 17.47 12.66
C GLY A 88 0.43 16.95 11.36
N VAL A 89 -0.38 17.01 10.31
CA VAL A 89 -0.06 16.51 8.97
C VAL A 89 1.23 17.14 8.43
N ASP A 90 1.29 18.47 8.41
CA ASP A 90 2.44 19.20 7.84
C ASP A 90 3.73 18.90 8.59
N SER A 91 3.69 18.85 9.92
CA SER A 91 4.87 18.55 10.73
C SER A 91 5.36 17.13 10.51
N PHE A 92 4.47 16.17 10.33
CA PHE A 92 4.84 14.79 10.05
C PHE A 92 5.55 14.67 8.70
N TYR A 93 4.93 15.17 7.64
CA TYR A 93 5.41 14.97 6.27
C TYR A 93 6.61 15.86 5.89
N ASN A 94 6.77 17.03 6.52
CA ASN A 94 7.88 17.95 6.24
C ASN A 94 9.23 17.48 6.84
N ASN A 95 9.40 16.17 6.97
CA ASN A 95 10.59 15.56 7.54
C ASN A 95 11.13 14.45 6.66
N LYS A 96 12.36 14.06 6.98
CA LYS A 96 12.98 12.86 6.41
C LYS A 96 12.50 11.62 7.13
N TRP A 97 12.60 10.49 6.46
CA TRP A 97 12.27 9.17 6.99
C TRP A 97 12.94 8.89 8.34
N ALA A 98 14.22 9.19 8.46
CA ALA A 98 15.00 8.96 9.68
C ALA A 98 14.51 9.77 10.91
N ALA A 99 13.81 10.88 10.69
CA ALA A 99 13.32 11.71 11.81
C ALA A 99 12.37 10.96 12.75
N TRP A 100 11.66 9.96 12.22
CA TRP A 100 10.63 9.23 12.96
C TRP A 100 11.03 7.81 13.32
N GLY A 101 12.24 7.37 12.99
CA GLY A 101 12.68 5.99 13.19
C GLY A 101 12.61 5.50 14.63
N ALA A 102 12.80 6.38 15.61
CA ALA A 102 12.68 6.06 17.04
C ALA A 102 11.23 5.94 17.52
N GLU A 103 10.30 6.61 16.85
CA GLU A 103 8.87 6.67 17.20
C GLU A 103 8.04 5.62 16.49
N ILE A 104 8.52 5.14 15.35
CA ILE A 104 7.83 4.17 14.49
C ILE A 104 8.43 2.79 14.76
N VAL A 105 7.76 2.03 15.61
CA VAL A 105 8.22 0.74 16.12
C VAL A 105 7.24 -0.41 15.85
N ASN A 106 5.98 -0.09 15.54
CA ASN A 106 4.94 -1.07 15.28
C ASN A 106 4.70 -1.22 13.77
N PRO A 107 4.71 -2.44 13.22
CA PRO A 107 4.32 -2.67 11.83
C PRO A 107 2.82 -2.39 11.61
N ILE A 108 2.31 -2.66 10.42
CA ILE A 108 0.87 -2.60 10.14
C ILE A 108 0.14 -3.51 11.11
N GLY A 109 -0.89 -2.98 11.77
CA GLY A 109 -1.61 -3.63 12.85
C GLY A 109 -3.07 -3.22 12.95
N CYS A 110 -3.70 -3.54 14.07
CA CYS A 110 -5.15 -3.36 14.25
C CYS A 110 -5.62 -1.92 14.01
N ALA A 111 -4.88 -0.93 14.51
CA ALA A 111 -5.24 0.49 14.40
C ALA A 111 -5.15 1.07 12.98
N ASP A 112 -4.58 0.33 12.02
CA ASP A 112 -4.61 0.74 10.60
C ASP A 112 -5.97 0.54 9.96
N CYS A 113 -6.78 -0.37 10.50
CA CYS A 113 -8.08 -0.76 9.97
C CYS A 113 -9.23 -0.58 10.96
N HIS A 114 -8.95 -0.61 12.27
CA HIS A 114 -9.96 -0.60 13.33
C HIS A 114 -9.81 0.60 14.25
N GLU A 115 -10.94 1.24 14.57
CA GLU A 115 -11.01 2.25 15.63
C GLU A 115 -10.76 1.57 16.98
N PRO A 116 -9.74 1.99 17.76
CA PRO A 116 -9.36 1.29 19.00
C PRO A 116 -10.45 1.19 20.06
N LYS A 117 -11.44 2.07 20.04
CA LYS A 117 -12.48 2.14 21.08
C LYS A 117 -13.58 1.11 20.90
N ASN A 118 -13.95 0.80 19.67
CA ASN A 118 -15.13 -0.04 19.38
C ASN A 118 -14.85 -1.12 18.32
N MET A 119 -13.63 -1.14 17.75
CA MET A 119 -13.19 -2.07 16.70
C MET A 119 -13.94 -1.95 15.38
N ASP A 120 -14.70 -0.88 15.17
CA ASP A 120 -15.29 -0.60 13.85
C ASP A 120 -14.21 -0.35 12.81
N LEU A 121 -14.49 -0.71 11.57
CA LEU A 121 -13.58 -0.38 10.45
C LEU A 121 -13.57 1.13 10.24
N HIS A 122 -12.39 1.72 10.17
CA HIS A 122 -12.22 3.13 9.91
C HIS A 122 -11.04 3.44 8.99
N ILE A 123 -11.07 4.62 8.38
CA ILE A 123 -9.97 5.13 7.57
C ILE A 123 -9.04 5.94 8.45
N SER A 124 -7.83 5.46 8.62
CA SER A 124 -6.80 6.06 9.47
C SER A 124 -5.83 6.99 8.72
N ARG A 125 -5.91 7.03 7.38
CA ARG A 125 -5.04 7.86 6.52
C ARG A 125 -5.87 8.96 5.84
N PRO A 126 -5.61 10.25 6.12
CA PRO A 126 -6.43 11.35 5.59
C PRO A 126 -6.40 11.46 4.07
N SER A 127 -5.32 11.05 3.42
CA SER A 127 -5.17 11.10 1.96
C SER A 127 -6.26 10.34 1.20
N LEU A 128 -6.78 9.23 1.75
CA LEU A 128 -7.88 8.50 1.12
C LEU A 128 -9.18 9.28 1.19
N THR A 129 -9.53 9.79 2.38
CA THR A 129 -10.75 10.60 2.59
C THR A 129 -10.72 11.85 1.70
N GLU A 130 -9.58 12.51 1.62
CA GLU A 130 -9.38 13.69 0.76
C GLU A 130 -9.56 13.36 -0.72
N ALA A 131 -9.05 12.21 -1.19
CA ALA A 131 -9.19 11.80 -2.59
C ALA A 131 -10.65 11.60 -2.97
N PHE A 132 -11.45 10.94 -2.12
CA PHE A 132 -12.88 10.80 -2.34
C PHE A 132 -13.64 12.13 -2.21
N SER A 133 -13.23 12.98 -1.28
CA SER A 133 -13.82 14.31 -1.13
C SER A 133 -13.63 15.16 -2.40
N ARG A 134 -12.47 15.08 -3.07
CA ARG A 134 -12.26 15.75 -4.38
C ARG A 134 -13.17 15.23 -5.49
N GLN A 135 -13.63 13.98 -5.37
CA GLN A 135 -14.68 13.42 -6.24
C GLN A 135 -16.11 13.76 -5.79
N GLY A 136 -16.27 14.58 -4.75
CA GLY A 136 -17.59 14.92 -4.19
C GLY A 136 -18.22 13.78 -3.37
N ARG A 137 -17.42 12.81 -2.92
CA ARG A 137 -17.88 11.63 -2.19
C ARG A 137 -17.39 11.63 -0.75
N ASP A 138 -18.32 11.52 0.20
CA ASP A 138 -18.04 11.26 1.60
C ASP A 138 -18.02 9.75 1.87
N ILE A 139 -16.87 9.21 2.33
CA ILE A 139 -16.70 7.80 2.66
C ILE A 139 -16.79 7.50 4.15
N THR A 140 -17.04 8.51 4.99
CA THR A 140 -17.20 8.30 6.45
C THR A 140 -18.46 7.50 6.78
N HIS A 141 -19.43 7.48 5.88
CA HIS A 141 -20.67 6.72 5.95
C HIS A 141 -20.73 5.54 4.97
N ALA A 142 -19.57 5.06 4.53
CA ALA A 142 -19.51 3.88 3.66
C ALA A 142 -20.12 2.66 4.35
N THR A 143 -20.74 1.78 3.57
CA THR A 143 -21.30 0.54 4.10
C THR A 143 -20.22 -0.35 4.71
N PRO A 144 -20.55 -1.24 5.68
CA PRO A 144 -19.58 -2.19 6.21
C PRO A 144 -18.88 -3.02 5.13
N GLN A 145 -19.60 -3.43 4.08
CA GLN A 145 -19.01 -4.17 2.97
C GLN A 145 -18.02 -3.34 2.17
N GLU A 146 -18.31 -2.06 1.95
CA GLU A 146 -17.41 -1.16 1.27
C GLU A 146 -16.16 -0.85 2.10
N MET A 147 -16.32 -0.65 3.43
CA MET A 147 -15.21 -0.44 4.34
C MET A 147 -14.20 -1.59 4.31
N ARG A 148 -14.63 -2.82 4.04
CA ARG A 148 -13.77 -4.01 3.86
C ARG A 148 -12.83 -3.92 2.63
N SER A 149 -13.02 -2.92 1.77
CA SER A 149 -12.08 -2.56 0.69
C SER A 149 -11.38 -1.25 0.98
N LEU A 150 -12.07 -0.24 1.53
CA LEU A 150 -11.52 1.09 1.75
C LEU A 150 -10.35 1.10 2.74
N VAL A 151 -10.40 0.26 3.79
CA VAL A 151 -9.27 0.13 4.72
C VAL A 151 -8.00 -0.42 4.07
N CYS A 152 -8.12 -1.15 2.96
CA CYS A 152 -6.98 -1.58 2.16
C CYS A 152 -6.53 -0.48 1.20
N ALA A 153 -7.48 0.20 0.58
CA ALA A 153 -7.25 1.25 -0.43
C ALA A 153 -6.41 2.42 0.10
N GLN A 154 -6.43 2.70 1.41
CA GLN A 154 -5.62 3.77 1.99
C GLN A 154 -4.09 3.58 1.80
N CYS A 155 -3.64 2.35 1.45
CA CYS A 155 -2.26 2.02 1.17
C CYS A 155 -2.07 1.26 -0.15
N HIS A 156 -3.08 0.48 -0.58
CA HIS A 156 -3.07 -0.34 -1.79
C HIS A 156 -3.74 0.37 -2.96
N SER A 157 -3.16 1.49 -3.38
CA SER A 157 -3.67 2.36 -4.44
C SER A 157 -2.51 3.05 -5.16
N GLU A 158 -2.77 3.57 -6.34
CA GLU A 158 -1.84 4.46 -7.03
C GLU A 158 -1.72 5.78 -6.28
N TYR A 159 -0.50 6.28 -6.14
CA TYR A 159 -0.23 7.54 -5.47
C TYR A 159 1.02 8.22 -6.01
N TYR A 160 1.12 9.51 -5.76
CA TYR A 160 2.36 10.28 -5.92
C TYR A 160 2.59 11.18 -4.71
N PHE A 161 3.79 11.71 -4.59
CA PHE A 161 4.15 12.62 -3.51
C PHE A 161 3.99 14.07 -3.94
N LYS A 162 2.87 14.69 -3.51
CA LYS A 162 2.52 16.08 -3.86
C LYS A 162 3.30 17.10 -3.06
N GLY A 163 3.78 18.13 -3.75
CA GLY A 163 4.37 19.32 -3.14
C GLY A 163 5.69 19.10 -2.42
N ASN A 164 6.13 20.11 -1.68
CA ASN A 164 7.41 20.09 -0.99
C ASN A 164 7.45 19.13 0.19
N ILE A 165 6.34 18.97 0.90
CA ILE A 165 6.21 18.06 2.03
C ILE A 165 6.06 16.59 1.63
N LYS A 166 5.95 16.33 0.32
CA LYS A 166 5.81 14.97 -0.21
C LYS A 166 4.58 14.22 0.32
N TYR A 167 3.46 14.91 0.38
CA TYR A 167 2.20 14.35 0.84
C TYR A 167 1.68 13.29 -0.12
N PRO A 168 1.37 12.06 0.35
CA PRO A 168 0.78 11.02 -0.49
C PRO A 168 -0.58 11.47 -1.03
N THR A 169 -0.72 11.50 -2.33
CA THR A 169 -1.93 11.99 -3.00
C THR A 169 -2.36 10.99 -4.07
N PHE A 170 -3.62 10.60 -4.06
CA PHE A 170 -4.17 9.70 -5.06
C PHE A 170 -4.64 10.50 -6.30
N PRO A 171 -4.29 10.09 -7.52
CA PRO A 171 -4.59 10.81 -8.76
C PRO A 171 -5.99 10.51 -9.29
N TRP A 172 -7.03 10.59 -8.42
CA TRP A 172 -8.37 10.09 -8.72
C TRP A 172 -9.39 11.15 -9.15
N ASP A 173 -8.97 12.38 -9.35
CA ASP A 173 -9.89 13.50 -9.64
C ASP A 173 -10.69 13.31 -10.95
N LYS A 174 -10.22 12.44 -11.85
CA LYS A 174 -10.90 12.09 -13.11
C LYS A 174 -11.62 10.74 -13.08
N GLY A 175 -11.21 9.84 -12.19
CA GLY A 175 -11.70 8.46 -12.10
C GLY A 175 -10.60 7.48 -11.71
N PHE A 176 -10.86 6.20 -11.98
CA PHE A 176 -9.97 5.10 -11.56
C PHE A 176 -9.37 4.32 -12.74
N THR A 177 -9.72 4.64 -13.98
CA THR A 177 -9.15 3.94 -15.13
C THR A 177 -7.71 4.39 -15.39
N VAL A 178 -6.96 3.60 -16.11
CA VAL A 178 -5.57 3.96 -16.49
C VAL A 178 -5.54 5.29 -17.24
N GLU A 179 -6.50 5.50 -18.14
CA GLU A 179 -6.65 6.72 -18.93
C GLU A 179 -6.98 7.94 -18.05
N ASP A 180 -7.80 7.76 -16.98
CA ASP A 180 -8.10 8.82 -16.02
C ASP A 180 -6.85 9.23 -15.23
N LEU A 181 -6.06 8.26 -14.80
CA LEU A 181 -4.81 8.47 -14.06
C LEU A 181 -3.76 9.15 -14.95
N GLU A 182 -3.58 8.68 -16.18
CA GLU A 182 -2.66 9.27 -17.15
C GLU A 182 -3.04 10.73 -17.41
N LYS A 183 -4.31 10.99 -17.72
CA LYS A 183 -4.81 12.35 -17.91
C LYS A 183 -4.58 13.25 -16.70
N TYR A 184 -4.76 12.74 -15.49
CA TYR A 184 -4.49 13.49 -14.26
C TYR A 184 -3.02 13.90 -14.19
N TYR A 185 -2.10 12.95 -14.41
CA TYR A 185 -0.65 13.21 -14.34
C TYR A 185 -0.17 14.14 -15.48
N ASP A 186 -0.72 14.02 -16.67
CA ASP A 186 -0.43 14.92 -17.78
C ASP A 186 -0.85 16.35 -17.47
N GLU A 187 -2.05 16.55 -16.92
CA GLU A 187 -2.56 17.88 -16.56
C GLU A 187 -1.69 18.59 -15.51
N ILE A 188 -1.12 17.87 -14.55
CA ILE A 188 -0.24 18.45 -13.54
C ILE A 188 1.25 18.42 -13.93
N GLY A 189 1.59 17.86 -15.09
CA GLY A 189 2.96 17.76 -15.58
C GLY A 189 3.87 16.92 -14.68
N PHE A 190 3.32 15.87 -14.04
CA PHE A 190 4.06 15.04 -13.09
C PHE A 190 4.76 13.88 -13.78
N THR A 191 5.99 13.62 -13.34
CA THR A 191 6.76 12.39 -13.63
C THR A 191 7.55 11.99 -12.39
N ASP A 192 7.74 10.69 -12.18
CA ASP A 192 8.52 10.21 -11.04
C ASP A 192 10.01 10.49 -11.19
N TYR A 193 10.56 10.30 -12.39
CA TYR A 193 11.98 10.51 -12.66
C TYR A 193 12.28 10.63 -14.15
N ILE A 194 13.49 11.09 -14.45
CA ILE A 194 14.04 11.07 -15.80
C ILE A 194 14.92 9.84 -15.96
N HIS A 195 14.58 8.99 -16.89
CA HIS A 195 15.33 7.76 -17.18
C HIS A 195 16.78 8.08 -17.59
N LYS A 196 17.74 7.47 -16.88
CA LYS A 196 19.14 7.87 -17.00
C LYS A 196 19.73 7.65 -18.40
N LEU A 197 19.30 6.60 -19.10
CA LEU A 197 19.84 6.25 -20.42
C LEU A 197 19.05 6.90 -21.54
N SER A 198 17.74 6.73 -21.60
CA SER A 198 16.88 7.26 -22.68
C SER A 198 16.57 8.74 -22.54
N ARG A 199 16.73 9.31 -21.35
CA ARG A 199 16.36 10.70 -20.99
C ARG A 199 14.85 10.97 -21.06
N ALA A 200 14.05 9.93 -21.23
CA ALA A 200 12.60 10.03 -21.21
C ALA A 200 12.09 10.34 -19.80
N PRO A 201 11.06 11.20 -19.65
CA PRO A 201 10.30 11.30 -18.41
C PRO A 201 9.53 9.99 -18.20
N ILE A 202 9.59 9.46 -16.99
CA ILE A 202 8.94 8.19 -16.63
C ILE A 202 7.93 8.42 -15.51
N LEU A 203 6.73 7.94 -15.75
CA LEU A 203 5.71 7.74 -14.73
C LEU A 203 5.77 6.27 -14.29
N LYS A 204 5.89 6.03 -13.00
CA LYS A 204 5.89 4.69 -12.41
C LYS A 204 4.54 4.43 -11.74
N ALA A 205 3.77 3.48 -12.23
CA ALA A 205 2.65 2.96 -11.46
C ALA A 205 3.18 2.34 -10.15
N GLN A 206 2.65 2.78 -9.01
CA GLN A 206 3.12 2.31 -7.69
C GLN A 206 2.54 0.91 -7.41
N HIS A 207 1.30 0.82 -7.02
CA HIS A 207 0.57 -0.43 -6.83
C HIS A 207 -0.94 -0.14 -6.88
N PRO A 208 -1.50 0.03 -8.09
CA PRO A 208 -2.89 0.43 -8.31
C PRO A 208 -3.88 -0.72 -8.04
N ASP A 209 -3.76 -1.37 -6.88
CA ASP A 209 -4.54 -2.56 -6.56
C ASP A 209 -6.04 -2.25 -6.44
N TYR A 210 -6.38 -1.13 -5.78
CA TYR A 210 -7.76 -0.70 -5.62
C TYR A 210 -8.40 -0.30 -6.96
N GLU A 211 -7.67 0.42 -7.80
CA GLU A 211 -8.11 0.85 -9.12
C GLU A 211 -8.39 -0.36 -10.03
N ILE A 212 -7.44 -1.30 -10.11
CA ILE A 212 -7.60 -2.54 -10.88
C ILE A 212 -8.78 -3.36 -10.35
N PHE A 213 -8.90 -3.49 -9.03
CA PHE A 213 -10.04 -4.18 -8.39
C PHE A 213 -11.36 -3.52 -8.76
N LYS A 214 -11.46 -2.19 -8.71
CA LYS A 214 -12.69 -1.44 -9.05
C LYS A 214 -13.17 -1.66 -10.48
N MET A 215 -12.27 -1.90 -11.42
CA MET A 215 -12.60 -2.23 -12.81
C MET A 215 -13.04 -3.69 -12.98
N GLY A 216 -12.75 -4.54 -12.00
CA GLY A 216 -13.01 -5.98 -12.07
C GLY A 216 -14.46 -6.38 -11.77
N ILE A 217 -14.85 -7.54 -12.29
CA ILE A 217 -16.20 -8.11 -12.11
C ILE A 217 -16.54 -8.37 -10.63
N HIS A 218 -15.56 -8.71 -9.79
CA HIS A 218 -15.79 -8.97 -8.38
C HIS A 218 -16.25 -7.71 -7.64
N ALA A 219 -15.60 -6.56 -7.88
CA ALA A 219 -16.04 -5.29 -7.31
C ALA A 219 -17.46 -4.91 -7.79
N GLN A 220 -17.75 -5.11 -9.08
CA GLN A 220 -19.07 -4.85 -9.65
C GLN A 220 -20.17 -5.73 -9.04
N ARG A 221 -19.82 -6.90 -8.52
CA ARG A 221 -20.72 -7.84 -7.83
C ARG A 221 -20.75 -7.66 -6.32
N GLY A 222 -20.10 -6.62 -5.78
CA GLY A 222 -20.11 -6.30 -4.36
C GLY A 222 -19.15 -7.14 -3.51
N VAL A 223 -18.23 -7.87 -4.12
CA VAL A 223 -17.14 -8.57 -3.40
C VAL A 223 -16.13 -7.52 -2.92
N SER A 224 -15.59 -7.68 -1.73
CA SER A 224 -14.56 -6.80 -1.15
C SER A 224 -13.16 -7.42 -1.22
N CYS A 225 -12.13 -6.59 -1.00
CA CYS A 225 -10.75 -7.08 -0.87
C CYS A 225 -10.63 -8.13 0.24
N ALA A 226 -11.27 -7.88 1.39
CA ALA A 226 -11.23 -8.78 2.52
C ALA A 226 -11.91 -10.12 2.25
N ASP A 227 -12.91 -10.21 1.36
CA ASP A 227 -13.56 -11.48 1.05
C ASP A 227 -12.60 -12.50 0.41
N CYS A 228 -11.59 -12.00 -0.31
CA CYS A 228 -10.55 -12.83 -0.90
C CYS A 228 -9.29 -12.95 -0.03
N HIS A 229 -8.82 -11.84 0.56
CA HIS A 229 -7.56 -11.80 1.30
C HIS A 229 -7.69 -12.12 2.79
N MET A 230 -8.91 -12.09 3.33
CA MET A 230 -9.26 -12.38 4.73
C MET A 230 -10.51 -13.28 4.77
N PRO A 231 -10.46 -14.48 4.18
CA PRO A 231 -11.63 -15.37 4.12
C PRO A 231 -12.12 -15.71 5.54
N TYR A 232 -13.37 -16.11 5.63
CA TYR A 232 -13.93 -16.48 6.92
C TYR A 232 -13.40 -17.83 7.40
N ASN A 233 -13.06 -17.87 8.68
CA ASN A 233 -12.91 -19.09 9.47
C ASN A 233 -14.18 -19.36 10.28
N ASP A 234 -14.40 -20.62 10.63
CA ASP A 234 -15.45 -21.06 11.55
C ASP A 234 -14.81 -21.95 12.61
N GLU A 235 -14.90 -21.54 13.87
CA GLU A 235 -14.43 -22.31 15.01
C GLU A 235 -15.54 -22.41 16.04
N GLY A 236 -16.05 -23.62 16.25
CA GLY A 236 -17.12 -23.87 17.23
C GLY A 236 -18.41 -23.09 16.94
N GLY A 237 -18.73 -22.82 15.67
CA GLY A 237 -19.91 -22.06 15.24
C GLY A 237 -19.71 -20.53 15.28
N ILE A 238 -18.51 -20.05 15.63
CA ILE A 238 -18.16 -18.63 15.58
C ILE A 238 -17.46 -18.34 14.27
N LYS A 239 -18.07 -17.48 13.46
CA LYS A 239 -17.53 -17.06 12.16
C LYS A 239 -16.75 -15.74 12.33
N TYR A 240 -15.50 -15.72 11.88
CA TYR A 240 -14.65 -14.53 11.91
C TYR A 240 -13.75 -14.43 10.66
N SER A 241 -13.31 -13.22 10.32
CA SER A 241 -12.36 -13.00 9.22
C SER A 241 -10.96 -13.45 9.62
N ASP A 242 -10.30 -14.19 8.74
CA ASP A 242 -8.89 -14.57 8.90
C ASP A 242 -8.00 -13.33 8.75
N HIS A 243 -7.31 -12.92 9.82
CA HIS A 243 -6.40 -11.78 9.80
C HIS A 243 -5.00 -12.12 9.30
N HIS A 244 -4.75 -13.35 8.88
CA HIS A 244 -3.58 -13.69 8.10
C HIS A 244 -3.80 -13.25 6.64
N ILE A 245 -3.60 -11.97 6.38
CA ILE A 245 -3.76 -11.37 5.05
C ILE A 245 -2.70 -11.94 4.12
N GLN A 246 -3.12 -12.73 3.14
CA GLN A 246 -2.25 -13.48 2.25
C GLN A 246 -2.80 -13.53 0.83
N ASN A 247 -2.02 -14.08 -0.08
CA ASN A 247 -2.49 -14.32 -1.44
C ASN A 247 -3.64 -15.34 -1.42
N PRO A 248 -4.80 -15.04 -2.04
CA PRO A 248 -5.97 -15.94 -2.04
C PRO A 248 -5.68 -17.33 -2.61
N LEU A 249 -4.68 -17.46 -3.48
CA LEU A 249 -4.28 -18.75 -4.04
C LEU A 249 -3.65 -19.70 -3.00
N ALA A 250 -3.26 -19.21 -1.83
CA ALA A 250 -2.78 -20.05 -0.73
C ALA A 250 -3.93 -20.81 -0.05
N VAL A 251 -5.17 -20.35 -0.19
CA VAL A 251 -6.36 -20.85 0.54
C VAL A 251 -7.60 -20.83 -0.37
N THR A 252 -7.47 -21.35 -1.58
CA THR A 252 -8.50 -21.28 -2.64
C THR A 252 -9.84 -21.90 -2.23
N GLU A 253 -9.83 -22.91 -1.38
CA GLU A 253 -11.02 -23.55 -0.84
C GLU A 253 -11.89 -22.63 0.01
N ARG A 254 -11.26 -21.67 0.70
CA ARG A 254 -11.95 -20.67 1.55
C ARG A 254 -12.23 -19.35 0.84
N THR A 255 -11.54 -19.09 -0.25
CA THR A 255 -11.67 -17.86 -1.04
C THR A 255 -12.50 -18.07 -2.30
N CYS A 256 -11.95 -18.80 -3.27
CA CYS A 256 -12.59 -18.95 -4.59
C CYS A 256 -13.75 -19.94 -4.59
N GLN A 257 -13.60 -21.11 -3.92
CA GLN A 257 -14.57 -22.20 -4.00
C GLN A 257 -15.84 -21.95 -3.17
N THR A 258 -15.87 -20.89 -2.37
CA THR A 258 -17.10 -20.43 -1.72
C THR A 258 -18.14 -19.92 -2.72
N CYS A 259 -17.70 -19.42 -3.87
CA CYS A 259 -18.54 -18.87 -4.94
C CYS A 259 -18.38 -19.64 -6.27
N HIS A 260 -17.18 -20.13 -6.58
CA HIS A 260 -16.86 -20.86 -7.81
C HIS A 260 -16.78 -22.36 -7.52
N ARG A 261 -17.71 -23.13 -8.11
CA ARG A 261 -17.78 -24.59 -8.00
C ARG A 261 -17.32 -25.26 -9.30
#